data_9cc0bae55c2464f219815bb0011c8bbe
#
_entry.id   9cc0bae55c2464f219815bb0011c8bbe
#
_cell.length_a   1.000
_cell.length_b   1.000
_cell.length_c   1.000
_cell.angle_alpha   90.00
_cell.angle_beta   90.00
_cell.angle_gamma   90.00
#
_symmetry.space_group_name_H-M   'P 1'
#
loop_
_entity.id
_entity.type
_entity.pdbx_description
1 polymer ?
#
loop_
_entity_poly.entity_id
_entity_poly.type
_entity_poly.pdbx_seq_one_letter_code
_entity_poly.pdbx_strand_id
1 'polypeptide(L)'
;MKWRFRHLMLLVLVIVSGILSFALWSSSHEKVLRIGVYAGSSWDVPNSRENKVLDNLIKKFEKTHPNVKVVYESGIPKKDYADWLAEQVLKGEQPDLFMVPENDFSMLASTGALKSLDTLLRDDERTAFYPVAYEAGQYQRVSYALPVESNPIMMCVNKDLLEKEGISIP
;
A
#
# COMPACT_ATOMS: atom_id res chain seq x y z
N MET A 1 16.17 55.56 27.27
CA MET A 1 16.41 54.15 27.46
C MET A 1 15.14 53.27 27.40
N LYS A 2 14.01 53.68 27.97
CA LYS A 2 12.72 52.93 27.95
C LYS A 2 12.07 52.78 26.56
N TRP A 3 12.30 53.70 25.63
CA TRP A 3 11.70 53.68 24.28
C TRP A 3 12.32 52.60 23.40
N ARG A 4 13.62 52.38 23.42
CA ARG A 4 14.34 51.35 22.66
C ARG A 4 13.95 49.92 23.14
N PHE A 5 13.70 49.77 24.43
CA PHE A 5 13.27 48.49 25.03
C PHE A 5 11.88 48.09 24.58
N ARG A 6 10.93 49.03 24.43
CA ARG A 6 9.58 48.78 23.93
C ARG A 6 9.58 48.35 22.47
N HIS A 7 10.40 48.92 21.62
CA HIS A 7 10.52 48.52 20.21
C HIS A 7 11.19 47.14 20.06
N LEU A 8 12.18 46.83 20.89
CA LEU A 8 12.81 45.54 20.91
C LEU A 8 11.80 44.43 21.33
N MET A 9 11.00 44.73 22.34
CA MET A 9 9.96 43.81 22.82
C MET A 9 8.87 43.54 21.77
N LEU A 10 8.45 44.58 21.03
CA LEU A 10 7.50 44.47 19.93
C LEU A 10 8.07 43.62 18.79
N LEU A 11 9.34 43.82 18.45
CA LEU A 11 10.02 43.06 17.41
C LEU A 11 10.14 41.59 17.74
N VAL A 12 10.47 41.25 18.98
CA VAL A 12 10.48 39.86 19.47
C VAL A 12 9.08 39.25 19.42
N LEU A 13 8.04 39.99 19.77
CA LEU A 13 6.66 39.48 19.76
C LEU A 13 6.19 39.20 18.33
N VAL A 14 6.55 40.02 17.35
CA VAL A 14 6.25 39.79 15.93
C VAL A 14 7.00 38.56 15.40
N ILE A 15 8.28 38.37 15.77
CA ILE A 15 9.06 37.21 15.35
C ILE A 15 8.46 35.94 15.94
N VAL A 16 8.13 35.94 17.23
CA VAL A 16 7.52 34.78 17.91
C VAL A 16 6.16 34.46 17.30
N SER A 17 5.32 35.44 17.02
CA SER A 17 4.02 35.22 16.36
C SER A 17 4.19 34.71 14.95
N GLY A 18 5.19 35.18 14.19
CA GLY A 18 5.52 34.67 12.86
C GLY A 18 5.99 33.22 12.87
N ILE A 19 6.86 32.85 13.82
CA ILE A 19 7.31 31.47 13.99
C ILE A 19 6.13 30.55 14.39
N LEU A 20 5.29 31.01 15.30
CA LEU A 20 4.10 30.25 15.75
C LEU A 20 3.11 30.04 14.59
N SER A 21 2.85 31.10 13.81
CA SER A 21 1.97 31.02 12.63
C SER A 21 2.55 30.11 11.56
N PHE A 22 3.87 30.16 11.33
CA PHE A 22 4.55 29.29 10.40
C PHE A 22 4.52 27.81 10.86
N ALA A 23 4.74 27.56 12.17
CA ALA A 23 4.66 26.23 12.74
C ALA A 23 3.23 25.65 12.66
N LEU A 24 2.22 26.46 12.93
CA LEU A 24 0.80 26.06 12.78
C LEU A 24 0.43 25.83 11.32
N TRP A 25 0.91 26.66 10.39
CA TRP A 25 0.69 26.48 8.95
C TRP A 25 1.38 25.23 8.40
N SER A 26 2.61 24.96 8.83
CA SER A 26 3.36 23.75 8.45
C SER A 26 2.74 22.47 9.00
N SER A 27 2.06 22.54 10.14
CA SER A 27 1.35 21.42 10.76
C SER A 27 0.00 21.09 10.11
N SER A 28 -0.57 22.00 9.31
CA SER A 28 -1.94 21.88 8.79
C SER A 28 -2.04 21.22 7.42
N HIS A 29 -0.95 20.80 6.79
CA HIS A 29 -1.03 20.13 5.48
C HIS A 29 -1.21 18.64 5.70
N GLU A 30 -2.48 18.22 5.79
CA GLU A 30 -2.87 16.81 5.75
C GLU A 30 -2.42 16.21 4.42
N LYS A 31 -1.60 15.16 4.50
CA LYS A 31 -1.16 14.41 3.32
C LYS A 31 -2.20 13.35 3.01
N VAL A 32 -2.68 13.32 1.79
CA VAL A 32 -3.60 12.29 1.33
C VAL A 32 -2.80 11.17 0.68
N LEU A 33 -2.95 9.95 1.19
CA LEU A 33 -2.41 8.72 0.62
C LEU A 33 -3.56 7.98 -0.10
N ARG A 34 -3.46 7.85 -1.42
CA ARG A 34 -4.45 7.17 -2.24
C ARG A 34 -4.06 5.71 -2.42
N ILE A 35 -4.98 4.79 -2.12
CA ILE A 35 -4.77 3.34 -2.28
C ILE A 35 -5.72 2.80 -3.33
N GLY A 36 -5.19 2.05 -4.30
CA GLY A 36 -5.95 1.30 -5.29
C GLY A 36 -6.11 -0.16 -4.87
N VAL A 37 -7.35 -0.60 -4.66
CA VAL A 37 -7.69 -1.97 -4.29
C VAL A 37 -8.94 -2.42 -5.03
N TYR A 38 -9.03 -3.71 -5.33
CA TYR A 38 -10.27 -4.28 -5.84
C TYR A 38 -11.18 -4.76 -4.71
N ALA A 39 -12.48 -4.79 -4.97
CA ALA A 39 -13.47 -5.36 -4.07
C ALA A 39 -13.57 -6.88 -4.29
N GLY A 40 -13.79 -7.61 -3.20
CA GLY A 40 -13.93 -9.05 -3.23
C GLY A 40 -12.69 -9.79 -2.78
N SER A 41 -12.75 -11.14 -2.79
CA SER A 41 -11.63 -12.01 -2.51
C SER A 41 -11.02 -12.53 -3.80
N SER A 42 -9.80 -13.06 -3.72
CA SER A 42 -9.15 -13.77 -4.83
C SER A 42 -9.92 -15.01 -5.31
N TRP A 43 -10.92 -15.46 -4.52
CA TRP A 43 -11.73 -16.66 -4.79
C TRP A 43 -13.07 -16.38 -5.49
N ASP A 44 -13.29 -15.19 -6.05
CA ASP A 44 -14.56 -14.80 -6.68
C ASP A 44 -15.81 -15.02 -5.81
N VAL A 45 -15.64 -15.00 -4.50
CA VAL A 45 -16.78 -15.08 -3.58
C VAL A 45 -17.58 -13.78 -3.74
N PRO A 46 -18.83 -13.86 -4.22
CA PRO A 46 -19.65 -12.67 -4.29
C PRO A 46 -19.88 -12.21 -2.87
N ASN A 47 -19.16 -11.24 -2.43
CA ASN A 47 -19.56 -10.31 -1.39
C ASN A 47 -18.43 -9.49 -0.81
N SER A 48 -18.78 -8.42 -0.50
CA SER A 48 -18.53 -7.25 0.29
C SER A 48 -17.75 -6.19 -0.48
N ARG A 49 -18.47 -5.13 -0.71
CA ARG A 49 -17.92 -3.82 -1.06
C ARG A 49 -17.04 -3.27 0.07
N GLU A 50 -17.00 -3.95 1.22
CA GLU A 50 -16.27 -3.54 2.41
C GLU A 50 -15.06 -4.43 2.63
N ASN A 51 -13.88 -3.85 2.61
CA ASN A 51 -12.67 -4.53 3.02
C ASN A 51 -12.39 -4.22 4.50
N LYS A 52 -13.07 -4.93 5.42
CA LYS A 52 -12.95 -4.71 6.87
C LYS A 52 -11.52 -4.80 7.40
N VAL A 53 -10.70 -5.64 6.79
CA VAL A 53 -9.29 -5.79 7.18
C VAL A 53 -8.53 -4.52 6.82
N LEU A 54 -8.69 -4.03 5.59
CA LEU A 54 -8.07 -2.80 5.12
C LEU A 54 -8.55 -1.59 5.94
N ASP A 55 -9.86 -1.48 6.18
CA ASP A 55 -10.43 -0.39 7.01
C ASP A 55 -9.82 -0.34 8.40
N ASN A 56 -9.62 -1.50 9.03
CA ASN A 56 -8.99 -1.57 10.35
C ASN A 56 -7.51 -1.21 10.31
N LEU A 57 -6.79 -1.61 9.26
CA LEU A 57 -5.40 -1.24 9.04
C LEU A 57 -5.26 0.26 8.81
N ILE A 58 -6.11 0.85 7.97
CA ILE A 58 -6.15 2.29 7.71
C ILE A 58 -6.39 3.06 9.02
N LYS A 59 -7.41 2.69 9.80
CA LYS A 59 -7.70 3.34 11.09
C LYS A 59 -6.50 3.26 12.05
N LYS A 60 -5.82 2.11 12.08
CA LYS A 60 -4.62 1.94 12.91
C LYS A 60 -3.47 2.81 12.42
N PHE A 61 -3.25 2.89 11.11
CA PHE A 61 -2.23 3.70 10.49
C PHE A 61 -2.47 5.20 10.73
N GLU A 62 -3.67 5.72 10.45
CA GLU A 62 -4.03 7.12 10.66
C GLU A 62 -3.90 7.53 12.14
N LYS A 63 -4.18 6.62 13.07
CA LYS A 63 -3.99 6.88 14.51
C LYS A 63 -2.53 7.12 14.88
N THR A 64 -1.60 6.46 14.20
CA THR A 64 -0.15 6.63 14.41
C THR A 64 0.47 7.72 13.53
N HIS A 65 -0.25 8.13 12.48
CA HIS A 65 0.18 9.16 11.52
C HIS A 65 -0.92 10.21 11.34
N PRO A 66 -1.14 11.08 12.35
CA PRO A 66 -2.29 11.99 12.38
C PRO A 66 -2.32 13.03 11.25
N ASN A 67 -1.18 13.25 10.57
CA ASN A 67 -1.08 14.17 9.44
C ASN A 67 -1.25 13.48 8.07
N VAL A 68 -1.63 12.18 8.07
CA VAL A 68 -1.86 11.42 6.84
C VAL A 68 -3.30 10.91 6.84
N LYS A 69 -4.01 11.24 5.78
CA LYS A 69 -5.34 10.71 5.50
C LYS A 69 -5.24 9.66 4.41
N VAL A 70 -5.74 8.46 4.67
CA VAL A 70 -5.77 7.38 3.68
C VAL A 70 -7.14 7.34 3.02
N VAL A 71 -7.16 7.36 1.69
CA VAL A 71 -8.38 7.24 0.89
C VAL A 71 -8.23 6.13 -0.13
N TYR A 72 -9.28 5.37 -0.35
CA TYR A 72 -9.33 4.37 -1.42
C TYR A 72 -10.70 4.35 -2.09
N GLU A 73 -10.70 4.02 -3.37
CA GLU A 73 -11.94 3.79 -4.10
C GLU A 73 -12.43 2.37 -3.83
N SER A 74 -13.61 2.26 -3.22
CA SER A 74 -14.21 0.98 -2.89
C SER A 74 -15.14 0.50 -4.00
N GLY A 75 -15.24 -0.82 -4.16
CA GLY A 75 -16.25 -1.44 -5.03
C GLY A 75 -15.84 -1.65 -6.47
N ILE A 76 -14.57 -1.48 -6.83
CA ILE A 76 -14.07 -1.87 -8.15
C ILE A 76 -14.01 -3.41 -8.20
N PRO A 77 -14.78 -4.09 -9.07
CA PRO A 77 -14.73 -5.53 -9.17
C PRO A 77 -13.33 -6.00 -9.61
N LYS A 78 -12.88 -7.15 -9.11
CA LYS A 78 -11.57 -7.70 -9.46
C LYS A 78 -11.36 -7.83 -10.97
N LYS A 79 -12.41 -8.26 -11.71
CA LYS A 79 -12.37 -8.41 -13.17
C LYS A 79 -12.16 -7.08 -13.93
N ASP A 80 -12.60 -5.96 -13.35
CA ASP A 80 -12.54 -4.64 -13.98
C ASP A 80 -11.34 -3.82 -13.45
N TYR A 81 -10.63 -4.35 -12.45
CA TYR A 81 -9.58 -3.62 -11.74
C TYR A 81 -8.34 -3.33 -12.59
N ALA A 82 -7.93 -4.28 -13.45
CA ALA A 82 -6.78 -4.09 -14.33
C ALA A 82 -7.03 -2.96 -15.33
N ASP A 83 -8.22 -2.92 -15.94
CA ASP A 83 -8.61 -1.86 -16.87
C ASP A 83 -8.72 -0.50 -16.16
N TRP A 84 -9.32 -0.47 -14.98
CA TRP A 84 -9.37 0.74 -14.16
C TRP A 84 -7.98 1.26 -13.81
N LEU A 85 -7.06 0.38 -13.37
CA LEU A 85 -5.69 0.77 -13.04
C LEU A 85 -4.95 1.31 -14.26
N ALA A 86 -5.07 0.65 -15.41
CA ALA A 86 -4.48 1.10 -16.66
C ALA A 86 -4.99 2.50 -17.05
N GLU A 87 -6.30 2.75 -16.88
CA GLU A 87 -6.88 4.07 -17.10
C GLU A 87 -6.29 5.14 -16.17
N GLN A 88 -6.14 4.84 -14.87
CA GLN A 88 -5.51 5.75 -13.91
C GLN A 88 -4.06 6.07 -14.30
N VAL A 89 -3.29 5.05 -14.70
CA VAL A 89 -1.89 5.23 -15.13
C VAL A 89 -1.81 6.12 -16.38
N LEU A 90 -2.68 5.88 -17.37
CA LEU A 90 -2.72 6.68 -18.61
C LEU A 90 -3.08 8.16 -18.35
N LYS A 91 -3.94 8.41 -17.36
CA LYS A 91 -4.31 9.77 -16.94
C LYS A 91 -3.26 10.45 -16.03
N GLY A 92 -2.27 9.72 -15.54
CA GLY A 92 -1.34 10.22 -14.53
C GLY A 92 -1.99 10.41 -13.15
N GLU A 93 -3.09 9.71 -12.90
CA GLU A 93 -3.90 9.79 -11.67
C GLU A 93 -3.82 8.49 -10.85
N GLN A 94 -2.80 7.65 -11.13
CA GLN A 94 -2.61 6.39 -10.41
C GLN A 94 -2.54 6.61 -8.89
N PRO A 95 -3.04 5.67 -8.09
CA PRO A 95 -2.89 5.71 -6.65
C PRO A 95 -1.42 5.67 -6.21
N ASP A 96 -1.12 6.22 -5.02
CA ASP A 96 0.23 6.20 -4.45
C ASP A 96 0.69 4.77 -4.10
N LEU A 97 -0.26 3.94 -3.68
CA LEU A 97 -0.09 2.52 -3.39
C LEU A 97 -1.24 1.75 -4.03
N PHE A 98 -0.97 0.66 -4.71
CA PHE A 98 -2.03 -0.11 -5.36
C PHE A 98 -1.71 -1.60 -5.45
N MET A 99 -2.76 -2.42 -5.52
CA MET A 99 -2.63 -3.83 -5.79
C MET A 99 -2.20 -4.02 -7.24
N VAL A 100 -1.14 -4.78 -7.47
CA VAL A 100 -0.63 -5.04 -8.81
C VAL A 100 -1.25 -6.35 -9.31
N PRO A 101 -1.97 -6.32 -10.45
CA PRO A 101 -2.44 -7.55 -11.07
C PRO A 101 -1.25 -8.42 -11.50
N GLU A 102 -1.30 -9.71 -11.21
CA GLU A 102 -0.20 -10.65 -11.48
C GLU A 102 0.23 -10.63 -12.95
N ASN A 103 -0.73 -10.64 -13.86
CA ASN A 103 -0.47 -10.65 -15.30
C ASN A 103 0.21 -9.36 -15.81
N ASP A 104 0.03 -8.24 -15.12
CA ASP A 104 0.52 -6.92 -15.54
C ASP A 104 1.82 -6.54 -14.83
N PHE A 105 2.24 -7.32 -13.82
CA PHE A 105 3.39 -6.98 -12.98
C PHE A 105 4.67 -6.72 -13.77
N SER A 106 5.03 -7.64 -14.67
CA SER A 106 6.28 -7.51 -15.45
C SER A 106 6.25 -6.29 -16.38
N MET A 107 5.09 -5.99 -16.97
CA MET A 107 4.91 -4.82 -17.82
C MET A 107 5.05 -3.53 -17.00
N LEU A 108 4.35 -3.43 -15.88
CA LEU A 108 4.39 -2.25 -15.02
C LEU A 108 5.79 -2.01 -14.43
N ALA A 109 6.51 -3.07 -14.05
CA ALA A 109 7.87 -2.97 -13.56
C ALA A 109 8.85 -2.53 -14.67
N SER A 110 8.75 -3.12 -15.87
CA SER A 110 9.67 -2.82 -16.98
C SER A 110 9.47 -1.44 -17.58
N THR A 111 8.26 -0.89 -17.54
CA THR A 111 7.93 0.44 -18.06
C THR A 111 8.22 1.57 -17.06
N GLY A 112 8.64 1.24 -15.84
CA GLY A 112 8.90 2.23 -14.79
C GLY A 112 7.63 2.78 -14.11
N ALA A 113 6.47 2.13 -14.30
CA ALA A 113 5.24 2.47 -13.61
C ALA A 113 5.29 2.13 -12.12
N LEU A 114 6.18 1.20 -11.72
CA LEU A 114 6.43 0.83 -10.34
C LEU A 114 7.76 1.39 -9.84
N LYS A 115 7.77 1.84 -8.60
CA LYS A 115 8.98 2.29 -7.92
C LYS A 115 9.69 1.11 -7.26
N SER A 116 11.03 1.05 -7.38
CA SER A 116 11.83 0.08 -6.63
C SER A 116 11.64 0.25 -5.12
N LEU A 117 11.45 -0.86 -4.44
CA LEU A 117 11.32 -0.94 -2.98
C LEU A 117 12.64 -1.26 -2.28
N ASP A 118 13.72 -1.56 -3.01
CA ASP A 118 14.98 -2.04 -2.44
C ASP A 118 15.62 -1.08 -1.45
N THR A 119 15.47 0.23 -1.67
CA THR A 119 15.98 1.27 -0.77
C THR A 119 15.01 1.62 0.36
N LEU A 120 13.79 1.13 0.30
CA LEU A 120 12.72 1.44 1.26
C LEU A 120 12.53 0.33 2.29
N LEU A 121 12.88 -0.91 1.95
CA LEU A 121 12.70 -2.08 2.80
C LEU A 121 13.98 -2.37 3.59
N ARG A 122 13.80 -2.61 4.88
CA ARG A 122 14.86 -3.14 5.76
C ARG A 122 14.96 -4.66 5.58
N ASP A 123 16.10 -5.23 5.95
CA ASP A 123 16.35 -6.67 5.80
C ASP A 123 15.40 -7.52 6.65
N ASP A 124 15.05 -7.06 7.86
CA ASP A 124 14.08 -7.74 8.72
C ASP A 124 12.66 -7.76 8.12
N GLU A 125 12.28 -6.72 7.38
CA GLU A 125 10.99 -6.66 6.68
C GLU A 125 10.96 -7.62 5.49
N ARG A 126 12.07 -7.77 4.75
CA ARG A 126 12.17 -8.71 3.63
C ARG A 126 12.04 -10.16 4.09
N THR A 127 12.67 -10.50 5.20
CA THR A 127 12.65 -11.85 5.76
C THR A 127 11.34 -12.24 6.44
N ALA A 128 10.42 -11.26 6.63
CA ALA A 128 9.08 -11.52 7.17
C ALA A 128 8.16 -12.25 6.17
N PHE A 129 8.51 -12.27 4.88
CA PHE A 129 7.72 -12.92 3.84
C PHE A 129 8.25 -14.32 3.53
N TYR A 130 7.36 -15.20 3.05
CA TYR A 130 7.79 -16.46 2.45
C TYR A 130 8.66 -16.16 1.22
N PRO A 131 9.85 -16.78 1.07
CA PRO A 131 10.79 -16.45 -0.01
C PRO A 131 10.16 -16.49 -1.40
N VAL A 132 9.41 -17.55 -1.73
CA VAL A 132 8.73 -17.70 -3.03
C VAL A 132 7.73 -16.57 -3.28
N ALA A 133 6.97 -16.17 -2.25
CA ALA A 133 6.02 -15.07 -2.38
C ALA A 133 6.70 -13.70 -2.55
N TYR A 134 7.82 -13.50 -1.85
CA TYR A 134 8.61 -12.28 -2.00
C TYR A 134 9.27 -12.18 -3.38
N GLU A 135 9.83 -13.30 -3.89
CA GLU A 135 10.41 -13.38 -5.23
C GLU A 135 9.42 -13.07 -6.34
N ALA A 136 8.14 -13.43 -6.16
CA ALA A 136 7.07 -13.10 -7.12
C ALA A 136 6.88 -11.58 -7.30
N GLY A 137 7.26 -10.78 -6.31
CA GLY A 137 7.25 -9.31 -6.37
C GLY A 137 8.53 -8.69 -6.95
N GLN A 138 9.44 -9.51 -7.52
CA GLN A 138 10.69 -9.05 -8.09
C GLN A 138 10.69 -9.12 -9.63
N TYR A 139 11.25 -8.10 -10.24
CA TYR A 139 11.57 -8.06 -11.66
C TYR A 139 13.07 -7.79 -11.83
N GLN A 140 13.77 -8.69 -12.53
CA GLN A 140 15.24 -8.62 -12.69
C GLN A 140 16.01 -8.46 -11.37
N ARG A 141 15.57 -9.17 -10.32
CA ARG A 141 16.13 -9.14 -8.94
C ARG A 141 15.93 -7.82 -8.18
N VAL A 142 15.10 -6.93 -8.67
CA VAL A 142 14.72 -5.69 -8.00
C VAL A 142 13.30 -5.85 -7.49
N SER A 143 13.05 -5.53 -6.22
CA SER A 143 11.72 -5.62 -5.61
C SER A 143 10.87 -4.43 -5.99
N TYR A 144 9.68 -4.67 -6.55
CA TYR A 144 8.71 -3.65 -6.92
C TYR A 144 7.36 -3.83 -6.24
N ALA A 145 7.08 -5.05 -5.75
CA ALA A 145 5.84 -5.35 -5.05
C ALA A 145 6.10 -6.23 -3.84
N LEU A 146 5.18 -6.17 -2.86
CA LEU A 146 5.17 -7.04 -1.69
C LEU A 146 3.95 -7.96 -1.75
N PRO A 147 4.08 -9.23 -1.34
CA PRO A 147 2.96 -10.15 -1.32
C PRO A 147 1.94 -9.74 -0.26
N VAL A 148 0.69 -9.58 -0.66
CA VAL A 148 -0.44 -9.32 0.23
C VAL A 148 -1.16 -10.62 0.56
N GLU A 149 -1.24 -11.51 -0.43
CA GLU A 149 -1.92 -12.80 -0.34
C GLU A 149 -1.13 -13.86 -1.11
N SER A 150 -1.09 -15.07 -0.62
CA SER A 150 -0.47 -16.19 -1.30
C SER A 150 -1.41 -17.40 -1.27
N ASN A 151 -1.79 -17.88 -2.45
CA ASN A 151 -2.70 -19.01 -2.63
C ASN A 151 -1.95 -20.20 -3.23
N PRO A 152 -1.43 -21.13 -2.41
CA PRO A 152 -0.73 -22.28 -2.93
C PRO A 152 -1.70 -23.23 -3.66
N ILE A 153 -1.31 -23.69 -4.84
CA ILE A 153 -2.00 -24.78 -5.52
C ILE A 153 -1.50 -26.09 -4.89
N MET A 154 -2.42 -26.85 -4.32
CA MET A 154 -2.10 -28.13 -3.68
C MET A 154 -2.90 -29.26 -4.31
N MET A 155 -2.25 -30.41 -4.48
CA MET A 155 -2.93 -31.65 -4.84
C MET A 155 -3.41 -32.33 -3.57
N CYS A 156 -4.69 -32.58 -3.46
CA CYS A 156 -5.27 -33.41 -2.40
C CYS A 156 -5.58 -34.80 -2.92
N VAL A 157 -5.19 -35.81 -2.18
CA VAL A 157 -5.46 -37.21 -2.52
C VAL A 157 -6.31 -37.86 -1.44
N ASN A 158 -7.23 -38.71 -1.84
CA ASN A 158 -7.95 -39.58 -0.91
C ASN A 158 -7.06 -40.83 -0.62
N LYS A 159 -6.44 -40.82 0.56
CA LYS A 159 -5.49 -41.83 0.96
C LYS A 159 -6.12 -43.21 1.03
N ASP A 160 -7.32 -43.35 1.60
CA ASP A 160 -8.02 -44.62 1.77
C ASP A 160 -8.37 -45.24 0.41
N LEU A 161 -8.75 -44.42 -0.57
CA LEU A 161 -9.04 -44.85 -1.92
C LEU A 161 -7.78 -45.38 -2.62
N LEU A 162 -6.67 -44.66 -2.50
CA LEU A 162 -5.39 -45.06 -3.11
C LEU A 162 -4.88 -46.35 -2.52
N GLU A 163 -4.93 -46.52 -1.20
CA GLU A 163 -4.55 -47.75 -0.50
C GLU A 163 -5.41 -48.94 -0.94
N LYS A 164 -6.74 -48.74 -1.07
CA LYS A 164 -7.67 -49.78 -1.55
C LYS A 164 -7.37 -50.26 -2.97
N GLU A 165 -6.93 -49.33 -3.84
CA GLU A 165 -6.58 -49.59 -5.24
C GLU A 165 -5.09 -50.02 -5.40
N GLY A 166 -4.34 -50.15 -4.30
CA GLY A 166 -2.92 -50.53 -4.33
C GLY A 166 -1.99 -49.48 -4.93
N ILE A 167 -2.42 -48.20 -4.98
CA ILE A 167 -1.64 -47.11 -5.54
C ILE A 167 -0.85 -46.45 -4.40
N SER A 168 0.48 -46.45 -4.53
CA SER A 168 1.33 -45.75 -3.58
C SER A 168 1.28 -44.23 -3.80
N ILE A 169 1.20 -43.49 -2.69
CA ILE A 169 1.34 -42.01 -2.72
C ILE A 169 2.79 -41.66 -3.07
N PRO A 170 3.05 -40.78 -4.04
CA PRO A 170 4.39 -40.39 -4.43
C PRO A 170 5.14 -39.64 -3.31
#